data_014933826ea5bd59acb7b59f3fa873ee
#
_entry.id   014933826ea5bd59acb7b59f3fa873ee
#
_cell.length_a   1.000
_cell.length_b   1.000
_cell.length_c   1.000
_cell.angle_alpha   90.00
_cell.angle_beta   90.00
_cell.angle_gamma   90.00
#
_symmetry.space_group_name_H-M   'P 1'
#
loop_
_entity.id
_entity.type
_entity.pdbx_description
1 polymer ?
#
loop_
_entity_poly.entity_id
_entity_poly.type
_entity_poly.pdbx_seq_one_letter_code
_entity_poly.pdbx_strand_id
1 'polypeptide(L)'
;SRPATSAAWIIDRVLDVCVVSGLTSTAPAKKLVDHVRDNNLELEWILETHAHADHLSAAQYVRESLGGKLAIGAGIRDVQQHFGPLFNLQPPFAPDGSQFDHLFADGDRFAVGELECRVLATPGHTSDSVTYLIGNAAFVGDSLFMTDSGTARCDFPGGDAAALYDSIQKLFALPDDTLLHLCHDYPDERAGCYGVPVAG
;
A
#
# COMPACT_ATOMS: atom_id res chain seq x y z
N SER A 1 28.10 6.56 21.93
CA SER A 1 27.25 5.60 21.25
C SER A 1 26.12 6.39 20.57
N ARG A 2 25.94 6.23 19.26
CA ARG A 2 24.74 6.73 18.58
C ARG A 2 23.52 6.13 19.29
N PRO A 3 22.49 6.92 19.61
CA PRO A 3 21.22 6.32 20.02
C PRO A 3 20.79 5.36 18.92
N ALA A 4 20.26 4.19 19.29
CA ALA A 4 19.72 3.24 18.33
C ALA A 4 18.62 3.98 17.52
N THR A 5 18.82 4.13 16.22
CA THR A 5 17.79 4.64 15.33
C THR A 5 16.71 3.58 15.26
N SER A 6 15.46 3.96 15.53
CA SER A 6 14.32 3.04 15.33
C SER A 6 14.05 2.94 13.84
N ALA A 7 13.98 1.72 13.33
CA ALA A 7 13.60 1.45 11.95
C ALA A 7 12.12 1.84 11.71
N ALA A 8 11.83 2.30 10.52
CA ALA A 8 10.49 2.71 10.10
C ALA A 8 10.14 2.14 8.72
N TRP A 9 8.84 2.03 8.48
CA TRP A 9 8.26 1.74 7.16
C TRP A 9 7.09 2.69 6.89
N ILE A 10 6.78 2.87 5.63
CA ILE A 10 5.63 3.66 5.16
C ILE A 10 4.87 2.80 4.17
N ILE A 11 3.55 2.72 4.29
CA ILE A 11 2.68 1.91 3.42
C ILE A 11 1.63 2.81 2.78
N ASP A 12 1.42 2.66 1.45
CA ASP A 12 0.34 3.26 0.66
C ASP A 12 0.17 4.76 0.86
N ARG A 13 1.27 5.50 0.86
CA ARG A 13 1.20 6.94 1.07
C ARG A 13 0.80 7.68 -0.19
N VAL A 14 -0.23 8.54 -0.07
CA VAL A 14 -0.84 9.27 -1.18
C VAL A 14 -0.34 10.71 -1.29
N LEU A 15 -0.36 11.25 -2.52
CA LEU A 15 -0.34 12.68 -2.80
C LEU A 15 -1.76 13.23 -2.64
N ASP A 16 -1.86 14.47 -2.17
CA ASP A 16 -3.11 15.20 -2.23
C ASP A 16 -3.37 15.67 -3.67
N VAL A 17 -4.61 15.53 -4.14
CA VAL A 17 -5.01 15.88 -5.51
C VAL A 17 -6.28 16.72 -5.48
N CYS A 18 -6.21 17.90 -6.06
CA CYS A 18 -7.40 18.69 -6.32
C CYS A 18 -8.07 18.17 -7.60
N VAL A 19 -9.17 17.43 -7.47
CA VAL A 19 -9.89 16.83 -8.61
C VAL A 19 -10.37 17.86 -9.64
N VAL A 20 -10.63 19.10 -9.22
CA VAL A 20 -11.13 20.16 -10.12
C VAL A 20 -10.00 20.74 -10.99
N SER A 21 -8.83 20.96 -10.42
CA SER A 21 -7.70 21.59 -11.12
C SER A 21 -6.64 20.59 -11.61
N GLY A 22 -6.67 19.34 -11.13
CA GLY A 22 -5.63 18.34 -11.38
C GLY A 22 -4.30 18.65 -10.68
N LEU A 23 -4.24 19.69 -9.84
CA LEU A 23 -3.02 20.04 -9.11
C LEU A 23 -2.78 19.04 -7.98
N THR A 24 -1.54 18.59 -7.87
CA THR A 24 -1.07 17.72 -6.80
C THR A 24 -0.37 18.52 -5.70
N SER A 25 -0.41 18.00 -4.47
CA SER A 25 0.32 18.57 -3.33
C SER A 25 1.03 17.46 -2.55
N THR A 26 2.27 17.73 -2.17
CA THR A 26 3.07 16.88 -1.29
C THR A 26 2.85 17.20 0.19
N ALA A 27 1.96 18.14 0.54
CA ALA A 27 1.80 18.62 1.91
C ALA A 27 1.49 17.51 2.94
N PRO A 28 0.61 16.52 2.65
CA PRO A 28 0.38 15.40 3.57
C PRO A 28 1.62 14.51 3.72
N ALA A 29 2.29 14.19 2.60
CA ALA A 29 3.50 13.37 2.61
C ALA A 29 4.66 14.09 3.30
N LYS A 30 4.75 15.43 3.17
CA LYS A 30 5.76 16.25 3.87
C LYS A 30 5.61 16.15 5.38
N LYS A 31 4.38 16.17 5.92
CA LYS A 31 4.16 16.01 7.37
C LYS A 31 4.74 14.69 7.88
N LEU A 32 4.58 13.62 7.09
CA LEU A 32 5.15 12.30 7.41
C LEU A 32 6.67 12.32 7.34
N VAL A 33 7.25 12.93 6.30
CA VAL A 33 8.71 13.11 6.17
C VAL A 33 9.27 13.89 7.35
N ASP A 34 8.62 14.98 7.74
CA ASP A 34 9.01 15.77 8.90
C ASP A 34 8.94 14.93 10.19
N HIS A 35 7.87 14.14 10.38
CA HIS A 35 7.72 13.27 11.54
C HIS A 35 8.85 12.23 11.64
N VAL A 36 9.22 11.58 10.53
CA VAL A 36 10.33 10.63 10.47
C VAL A 36 11.65 11.30 10.89
N ARG A 37 11.91 12.52 10.38
CA ARG A 37 13.12 13.28 10.70
C ARG A 37 13.15 13.75 12.16
N ASP A 38 12.06 14.31 12.64
CA ASP A 38 11.96 14.87 13.99
C ASP A 38 12.11 13.79 15.07
N ASN A 39 11.72 12.54 14.76
CA ASN A 39 11.88 11.40 15.66
C ASN A 39 13.16 10.59 15.40
N ASN A 40 14.04 11.03 14.51
CA ASN A 40 15.30 10.34 14.14
C ASN A 40 15.06 8.87 13.75
N LEU A 41 13.97 8.62 12.98
CA LEU A 41 13.68 7.28 12.46
C LEU A 41 14.50 7.03 11.18
N GLU A 42 14.88 5.77 10.96
CA GLU A 42 15.53 5.34 9.72
C GLU A 42 14.48 4.63 8.85
N LEU A 43 14.11 5.23 7.73
CA LEU A 43 13.16 4.64 6.80
C LEU A 43 13.84 3.53 6.01
N GLU A 44 13.46 2.28 6.27
CA GLU A 44 13.99 1.11 5.56
C GLU A 44 13.14 0.76 4.33
N TRP A 45 11.81 0.84 4.48
CA TRP A 45 10.88 0.42 3.43
C TRP A 45 9.79 1.44 3.15
N ILE A 46 9.48 1.57 1.87
CA ILE A 46 8.28 2.22 1.32
C ILE A 46 7.54 1.12 0.59
N LEU A 47 6.36 0.76 1.09
CA LEU A 47 5.60 -0.40 0.63
C LEU A 47 4.32 0.08 -0.05
N GLU A 48 4.02 -0.49 -1.20
CA GLU A 48 2.72 -0.35 -1.86
C GLU A 48 2.00 -1.70 -1.80
N THR A 49 0.74 -1.72 -1.38
CA THR A 49 -0.04 -2.96 -1.34
C THR A 49 -0.48 -3.37 -2.74
N HIS A 50 -0.70 -2.42 -3.62
CA HIS A 50 -1.10 -2.63 -5.01
C HIS A 50 -0.89 -1.37 -5.86
N ALA A 51 -1.11 -1.46 -7.16
CA ALA A 51 -1.18 -0.31 -8.05
C ALA A 51 -2.55 0.38 -7.90
N HIS A 52 -2.56 1.52 -7.23
CA HIS A 52 -3.78 2.29 -6.96
C HIS A 52 -4.32 2.96 -8.22
N ALA A 53 -5.64 2.90 -8.42
CA ALA A 53 -6.34 3.53 -9.54
C ALA A 53 -7.03 4.85 -9.15
N ASP A 54 -7.27 5.07 -7.87
CA ASP A 54 -8.07 6.16 -7.31
C ASP A 54 -7.23 7.33 -6.79
N HIS A 55 -5.91 7.13 -6.59
CA HIS A 55 -5.00 8.18 -6.14
C HIS A 55 -3.58 8.02 -6.69
N LEU A 56 -2.78 9.09 -6.55
CA LEU A 56 -1.37 9.07 -6.89
C LEU A 56 -0.54 8.73 -5.65
N SER A 57 0.41 7.80 -5.80
CA SER A 57 1.35 7.46 -4.74
C SER A 57 2.33 8.61 -4.47
N ALA A 58 2.63 8.85 -3.19
CA ALA A 58 3.68 9.74 -2.74
C ALA A 58 5.03 9.02 -2.54
N ALA A 59 5.14 7.75 -2.89
CA ALA A 59 6.31 6.92 -2.60
C ALA A 59 7.61 7.53 -3.16
N GLN A 60 7.57 8.05 -4.39
CA GLN A 60 8.75 8.68 -4.99
C GLN A 60 9.21 9.92 -4.22
N TYR A 61 8.27 10.79 -3.81
CA TYR A 61 8.58 11.96 -2.99
C TYR A 61 9.19 11.57 -1.64
N VAL A 62 8.64 10.55 -1.00
CA VAL A 62 9.16 10.01 0.28
C VAL A 62 10.56 9.44 0.09
N ARG A 63 10.77 8.63 -0.96
CA ARG A 63 12.06 8.04 -1.31
C ARG A 63 13.15 9.10 -1.56
N GLU A 64 12.84 10.14 -2.31
CA GLU A 64 13.76 11.26 -2.57
C GLU A 64 14.09 12.04 -1.29
N SER A 65 13.13 12.11 -0.34
CA SER A 65 13.28 12.88 0.89
C SER A 65 14.03 12.16 2.00
N LEU A 66 13.84 10.83 2.13
CA LEU A 66 14.28 10.02 3.27
C LEU A 66 15.14 8.81 2.88
N GLY A 67 15.19 8.45 1.60
CA GLY A 67 15.73 7.16 1.16
C GLY A 67 14.72 6.03 1.41
N GLY A 68 15.23 4.83 1.68
CA GLY A 68 14.43 3.61 1.84
C GLY A 68 14.25 2.86 0.53
N LYS A 69 13.84 1.59 0.63
CA LYS A 69 13.59 0.71 -0.52
C LYS A 69 12.11 0.75 -0.88
N LEU A 70 11.80 1.07 -2.14
CA LEU A 70 10.45 1.02 -2.66
C LEU A 70 10.11 -0.39 -3.12
N ALA A 71 9.01 -0.97 -2.63
CA ALA A 71 8.62 -2.32 -2.97
C ALA A 71 7.10 -2.47 -3.13
N ILE A 72 6.70 -3.49 -3.92
CA ILE A 72 5.32 -3.83 -4.23
C ILE A 72 5.23 -5.34 -4.51
N GLY A 73 4.01 -5.88 -4.67
CA GLY A 73 3.78 -7.25 -5.12
C GLY A 73 4.31 -7.53 -6.54
N ALA A 74 4.84 -8.72 -6.79
CA ALA A 74 5.42 -9.08 -8.10
C ALA A 74 4.41 -9.07 -9.26
N GLY A 75 3.10 -9.15 -8.95
CA GLY A 75 2.01 -9.00 -9.92
C GLY A 75 1.94 -7.64 -10.61
N ILE A 76 2.67 -6.63 -10.10
CA ILE A 76 2.78 -5.31 -10.76
C ILE A 76 3.23 -5.41 -12.22
N ARG A 77 4.00 -6.44 -12.58
CA ARG A 77 4.42 -6.67 -13.96
C ARG A 77 3.22 -6.89 -14.89
N ASP A 78 2.24 -7.65 -14.44
CA ASP A 78 1.02 -7.92 -15.22
C ASP A 78 0.18 -6.65 -15.36
N VAL A 79 0.06 -5.87 -14.28
CA VAL A 79 -0.60 -4.56 -14.28
C VAL A 79 0.09 -3.62 -15.28
N GLN A 80 1.41 -3.50 -15.23
CA GLN A 80 2.18 -2.65 -16.12
C GLN A 80 2.08 -3.08 -17.60
N GLN A 81 2.10 -4.39 -17.86
CA GLN A 81 1.94 -4.94 -19.22
C GLN A 81 0.55 -4.65 -19.77
N HIS A 82 -0.48 -4.70 -18.92
CA HIS A 82 -1.84 -4.41 -19.33
C HIS A 82 -2.06 -2.92 -19.56
N PHE A 83 -1.71 -2.08 -18.60
CA PHE A 83 -2.01 -0.64 -18.64
C PHE A 83 -1.00 0.17 -19.45
N GLY A 84 0.22 -0.30 -19.64
CA GLY A 84 1.25 0.38 -20.43
C GLY A 84 0.75 0.78 -21.82
N PRO A 85 0.20 -0.13 -22.63
CA PRO A 85 -0.40 0.19 -23.93
C PRO A 85 -1.60 1.12 -23.84
N LEU A 86 -2.48 0.93 -22.83
CA LEU A 86 -3.69 1.76 -22.65
C LEU A 86 -3.35 3.23 -22.37
N PHE A 87 -2.31 3.47 -21.59
CA PHE A 87 -1.81 4.82 -21.28
C PHE A 87 -0.75 5.31 -22.28
N ASN A 88 -0.49 4.53 -23.34
CA ASN A 88 0.52 4.86 -24.34
C ASN A 88 1.89 5.18 -23.72
N LEU A 89 2.29 4.42 -22.69
CA LEU A 89 3.56 4.61 -22.04
C LEU A 89 4.69 4.21 -22.98
N GLN A 90 5.63 5.13 -23.16
CA GLN A 90 6.75 4.98 -24.09
C GLN A 90 8.07 4.82 -23.33
N PRO A 91 9.11 4.26 -23.94
CA PRO A 91 10.45 4.27 -23.35
C PRO A 91 10.84 5.67 -22.82
N PRO A 92 11.51 5.75 -21.65
CA PRO A 92 12.20 4.65 -20.97
C PRO A 92 11.34 3.75 -20.05
N PHE A 93 10.01 3.87 -20.04
CA PHE A 93 9.17 2.99 -19.22
C PHE A 93 9.28 1.55 -19.71
N ALA A 94 9.62 0.62 -18.80
CA ALA A 94 9.62 -0.82 -19.02
C ALA A 94 8.56 -1.47 -18.11
N PRO A 95 7.63 -2.31 -18.65
CA PRO A 95 6.59 -2.97 -17.88
C PRO A 95 7.12 -4.26 -17.22
N ASP A 96 8.19 -4.15 -16.44
CA ASP A 96 8.92 -5.26 -15.81
C ASP A 96 9.11 -5.12 -14.30
N GLY A 97 8.55 -4.03 -13.71
CA GLY A 97 8.66 -3.72 -12.29
C GLY A 97 9.99 -3.07 -11.91
N SER A 98 10.86 -2.71 -12.85
CA SER A 98 12.18 -2.11 -12.58
C SER A 98 12.12 -0.73 -11.90
N GLN A 99 10.95 -0.12 -11.80
CA GLN A 99 10.70 1.11 -11.05
C GLN A 99 10.76 0.90 -9.53
N PHE A 100 10.64 -0.35 -9.07
CA PHE A 100 10.68 -0.76 -7.67
C PHE A 100 12.03 -1.41 -7.36
N ASP A 101 12.53 -1.18 -6.14
CA ASP A 101 13.78 -1.79 -5.68
C ASP A 101 13.59 -3.28 -5.34
N HIS A 102 12.35 -3.69 -5.01
CA HIS A 102 12.01 -5.06 -4.70
C HIS A 102 10.59 -5.41 -5.11
N LEU A 103 10.39 -6.62 -5.61
CA LEU A 103 9.09 -7.19 -5.95
C LEU A 103 8.84 -8.43 -5.09
N PHE A 104 7.85 -8.35 -4.22
CA PHE A 104 7.51 -9.43 -3.29
C PHE A 104 6.65 -10.52 -3.95
N ALA A 105 7.01 -11.78 -3.68
CA ALA A 105 6.18 -12.94 -3.97
C ALA A 105 5.36 -13.36 -2.73
N ASP A 106 4.35 -14.23 -2.95
CA ASP A 106 3.58 -14.81 -1.85
C ASP A 106 4.48 -15.60 -0.88
N GLY A 107 4.33 -15.33 0.41
CA GLY A 107 5.09 -15.96 1.47
C GLY A 107 6.47 -15.38 1.73
N ASP A 108 6.92 -14.40 0.95
CA ASP A 108 8.19 -13.72 1.18
C ASP A 108 8.25 -13.11 2.59
N ARG A 109 9.48 -13.07 3.11
CA ARG A 109 9.80 -12.49 4.41
C ARG A 109 10.84 -11.41 4.26
N PHE A 110 10.69 -10.36 5.02
CA PHE A 110 11.66 -9.27 5.13
C PHE A 110 11.71 -8.78 6.58
N ALA A 111 12.57 -7.82 6.88
CA ALA A 111 12.65 -7.25 8.21
C ALA A 111 12.52 -5.72 8.15
N VAL A 112 12.02 -5.14 9.24
CA VAL A 112 12.09 -3.72 9.56
C VAL A 112 12.70 -3.60 10.94
N GLY A 113 13.95 -3.17 11.01
CA GLY A 113 14.74 -3.30 12.23
C GLY A 113 14.82 -4.76 12.68
N GLU A 114 14.30 -5.04 13.88
CA GLU A 114 14.24 -6.41 14.44
C GLU A 114 12.89 -7.12 14.19
N LEU A 115 11.91 -6.42 13.59
CA LEU A 115 10.58 -7.00 13.33
C LEU A 115 10.63 -7.84 12.05
N GLU A 116 10.24 -9.11 12.18
CA GLU A 116 10.00 -9.96 11.02
C GLU A 116 8.65 -9.59 10.39
N CYS A 117 8.67 -9.42 9.09
CA CYS A 117 7.52 -9.11 8.26
C CYS A 117 7.29 -10.23 7.25
N ARG A 118 6.05 -10.48 6.90
CA ARG A 118 5.65 -11.49 5.91
C ARG A 118 4.70 -10.89 4.89
N VAL A 119 4.81 -11.33 3.65
CA VAL A 119 3.93 -10.95 2.55
C VAL A 119 2.94 -12.08 2.27
N LEU A 120 1.67 -11.75 2.13
CA LEU A 120 0.64 -12.64 1.60
C LEU A 120 0.16 -12.06 0.27
N ALA A 121 0.16 -12.85 -0.80
CA ALA A 121 -0.56 -12.44 -2.00
C ALA A 121 -2.07 -12.50 -1.73
N THR A 122 -2.72 -11.37 -1.93
CA THR A 122 -4.16 -11.18 -1.76
C THR A 122 -4.79 -10.58 -3.02
N PRO A 123 -4.61 -11.24 -4.20
CA PRO A 123 -5.15 -10.75 -5.46
C PRO A 123 -6.67 -10.77 -5.47
N GLY A 124 -7.25 -10.03 -6.41
CA GLY A 124 -8.69 -10.03 -6.68
C GLY A 124 -9.24 -8.63 -6.95
N HIS A 125 -8.92 -7.63 -6.13
CA HIS A 125 -9.12 -6.23 -6.50
C HIS A 125 -8.20 -5.88 -7.68
N THR A 126 -6.91 -6.13 -7.51
CA THR A 126 -5.91 -6.12 -8.58
C THR A 126 -5.09 -7.41 -8.54
N SER A 127 -4.38 -7.73 -9.63
CA SER A 127 -3.53 -8.93 -9.71
C SER A 127 -2.25 -8.83 -8.87
N ASP A 128 -1.82 -7.61 -8.53
CA ASP A 128 -0.61 -7.33 -7.76
C ASP A 128 -0.87 -7.12 -6.26
N SER A 129 -2.14 -7.18 -5.82
CA SER A 129 -2.51 -6.95 -4.43
C SER A 129 -1.79 -7.89 -3.47
N VAL A 130 -1.18 -7.30 -2.44
CA VAL A 130 -0.54 -8.02 -1.34
C VAL A 130 -0.96 -7.44 0.00
N THR A 131 -0.92 -8.29 1.03
CA THR A 131 -1.06 -7.89 2.43
C THR A 131 0.30 -7.99 3.11
N TYR A 132 0.70 -6.97 3.84
CA TYR A 132 1.90 -6.98 4.67
C TYR A 132 1.53 -7.31 6.11
N LEU A 133 2.13 -8.39 6.65
CA LEU A 133 2.02 -8.77 8.05
C LEU A 133 3.25 -8.29 8.79
N ILE A 134 3.07 -7.40 9.78
CA ILE A 134 4.15 -6.80 10.56
C ILE A 134 3.77 -6.91 12.05
N GLY A 135 4.44 -7.80 12.78
CA GLY A 135 4.02 -8.15 14.13
C GLY A 135 2.60 -8.74 14.14
N ASN A 136 1.67 -8.14 14.90
CA ASN A 136 0.26 -8.51 14.92
C ASN A 136 -0.63 -7.62 14.02
N ALA A 137 -0.03 -6.76 13.20
CA ALA A 137 -0.75 -5.90 12.26
C ALA A 137 -0.75 -6.50 10.85
N ALA A 138 -1.89 -6.42 10.15
CA ALA A 138 -2.06 -6.78 8.75
C ALA A 138 -2.51 -5.54 7.95
N PHE A 139 -1.68 -5.09 7.03
CA PHE A 139 -1.98 -3.99 6.11
C PHE A 139 -2.53 -4.60 4.83
N VAL A 140 -3.86 -4.58 4.70
CA VAL A 140 -4.59 -5.43 3.76
C VAL A 140 -4.87 -4.77 2.40
N GLY A 141 -4.44 -3.52 2.22
CA GLY A 141 -4.76 -2.78 1.01
C GLY A 141 -6.28 -2.71 0.79
N ASP A 142 -6.68 -2.86 -0.47
CA ASP A 142 -8.08 -2.86 -0.88
C ASP A 142 -8.71 -4.26 -0.92
N SER A 143 -8.16 -5.22 -0.18
CA SER A 143 -8.79 -6.55 -0.06
C SER A 143 -10.02 -6.52 0.85
N LEU A 144 -9.98 -5.73 1.92
CA LEU A 144 -11.08 -5.53 2.87
C LEU A 144 -11.23 -4.06 3.24
N PHE A 145 -12.47 -3.66 3.52
CA PHE A 145 -12.85 -2.36 4.06
C PHE A 145 -13.55 -2.53 5.42
N MET A 146 -14.09 -1.45 5.95
CA MET A 146 -14.93 -1.49 7.15
C MET A 146 -16.16 -2.38 6.92
N THR A 147 -16.73 -2.90 8.01
CA THR A 147 -17.81 -3.88 7.96
C THR A 147 -19.07 -3.41 7.26
N ASP A 148 -19.29 -2.11 7.17
CA ASP A 148 -20.39 -1.47 6.45
C ASP A 148 -20.11 -1.31 4.94
N SER A 149 -18.85 -1.39 4.52
CA SER A 149 -18.41 -1.27 3.12
C SER A 149 -18.01 -2.61 2.49
N GLY A 150 -17.49 -3.54 3.30
CA GLY A 150 -17.17 -4.91 2.90
C GLY A 150 -15.84 -5.06 2.16
N THR A 151 -15.85 -5.07 0.83
CA THR A 151 -14.65 -5.33 0.00
C THR A 151 -14.55 -4.33 -1.16
N ALA A 152 -13.35 -4.21 -1.73
CA ALA A 152 -13.18 -3.46 -2.97
C ALA A 152 -13.86 -4.16 -4.16
N ARG A 153 -14.09 -3.38 -5.20
CA ARG A 153 -14.51 -3.89 -6.51
C ARG A 153 -13.43 -4.76 -7.14
N CYS A 154 -13.83 -5.70 -7.97
CA CYS A 154 -12.92 -6.62 -8.66
C CYS A 154 -13.18 -6.70 -10.18
N ASP A 155 -13.82 -5.67 -10.75
CA ASP A 155 -14.17 -5.57 -12.16
C ASP A 155 -13.15 -4.76 -12.99
N PHE A 156 -11.99 -4.45 -12.42
CA PHE A 156 -10.86 -3.92 -13.16
C PHE A 156 -10.21 -5.00 -14.04
N PRO A 157 -9.51 -4.59 -15.11
CA PRO A 157 -8.64 -5.51 -15.85
C PRO A 157 -7.62 -6.15 -14.90
N GLY A 158 -7.63 -7.49 -14.82
CA GLY A 158 -6.83 -8.26 -13.85
C GLY A 158 -7.50 -8.46 -12.49
N GLY A 159 -8.71 -7.89 -12.26
CA GLY A 159 -9.55 -8.20 -11.11
C GLY A 159 -10.25 -9.55 -11.28
N ASP A 160 -10.50 -10.24 -10.15
CA ASP A 160 -11.16 -11.55 -10.12
C ASP A 160 -11.87 -11.76 -8.79
N ALA A 161 -13.20 -11.95 -8.86
CA ALA A 161 -14.04 -12.10 -7.67
C ALA A 161 -13.75 -13.41 -6.89
N ALA A 162 -13.38 -14.49 -7.59
CA ALA A 162 -13.04 -15.74 -6.94
C ALA A 162 -11.71 -15.63 -6.22
N ALA A 163 -10.70 -15.01 -6.86
CA ALA A 163 -9.42 -14.71 -6.23
C ALA A 163 -9.57 -13.78 -5.01
N LEU A 164 -10.45 -12.76 -5.10
CA LEU A 164 -10.74 -11.88 -3.96
C LEU A 164 -11.36 -12.63 -2.80
N TYR A 165 -12.33 -13.52 -3.09
CA TYR A 165 -12.92 -14.38 -2.07
C TYR A 165 -11.88 -15.24 -1.36
N ASP A 166 -11.02 -15.92 -2.12
CA ASP A 166 -9.95 -16.77 -1.57
C ASP A 166 -8.94 -15.93 -0.75
N SER A 167 -8.64 -14.72 -1.19
CA SER A 167 -7.78 -13.77 -0.49
C SER A 167 -8.39 -13.36 0.87
N ILE A 168 -9.68 -13.07 0.89
CA ILE A 168 -10.41 -12.75 2.13
C ILE A 168 -10.41 -13.94 3.09
N GLN A 169 -10.56 -15.17 2.59
CA GLN A 169 -10.48 -16.37 3.44
C GLN A 169 -9.07 -16.51 4.07
N LYS A 170 -8.01 -16.16 3.35
CA LYS A 170 -6.65 -16.12 3.93
C LYS A 170 -6.55 -15.10 5.06
N LEU A 171 -7.16 -13.91 4.90
CA LEU A 171 -7.16 -12.87 5.93
C LEU A 171 -7.96 -13.31 7.16
N PHE A 172 -9.11 -13.95 6.98
CA PHE A 172 -9.92 -14.48 8.09
C PHE A 172 -9.31 -15.68 8.80
N ALA A 173 -8.31 -16.33 8.20
CA ALA A 173 -7.55 -17.39 8.82
C ALA A 173 -6.37 -16.89 9.68
N LEU A 174 -6.12 -15.57 9.72
CA LEU A 174 -5.14 -14.97 10.62
C LEU A 174 -5.61 -15.12 12.08
N PRO A 175 -4.67 -15.02 13.06
CA PRO A 175 -5.04 -15.03 14.48
C PRO A 175 -6.09 -13.97 14.83
N ASP A 176 -6.98 -14.28 15.76
CA ASP A 176 -8.12 -13.43 16.15
C ASP A 176 -7.70 -12.05 16.72
N ASP A 177 -6.47 -11.94 17.22
CA ASP A 177 -5.87 -10.71 17.74
C ASP A 177 -5.12 -9.89 16.67
N THR A 178 -5.20 -10.30 15.40
CA THR A 178 -4.60 -9.55 14.29
C THR A 178 -5.35 -8.24 14.05
N LEU A 179 -4.62 -7.14 14.06
CA LEU A 179 -5.15 -5.81 13.76
C LEU A 179 -5.14 -5.56 12.25
N LEU A 180 -6.31 -5.43 11.65
CA LEU A 180 -6.43 -5.12 10.23
C LEU A 180 -6.35 -3.61 10.02
N HIS A 181 -5.38 -3.17 9.19
CA HIS A 181 -5.22 -1.79 8.74
C HIS A 181 -5.71 -1.69 7.30
N LEU A 182 -6.75 -0.89 7.11
CA LEU A 182 -7.45 -0.71 5.84
C LEU A 182 -6.92 0.54 5.12
N CYS A 183 -6.95 0.55 3.78
CA CYS A 183 -6.59 1.73 3.00
C CYS A 183 -7.67 2.79 3.01
N HIS A 184 -8.94 2.37 2.96
CA HIS A 184 -10.08 3.26 2.85
C HIS A 184 -11.11 2.99 3.95
N ASP A 185 -11.67 4.08 4.46
CA ASP A 185 -12.88 4.10 5.27
C ASP A 185 -13.92 4.92 4.49
N TYR A 186 -14.95 4.26 3.96
CA TYR A 186 -16.04 4.90 3.22
C TYR A 186 -17.22 5.09 4.18
N PRO A 187 -17.34 6.26 4.86
CA PRO A 187 -18.46 6.50 5.75
C PRO A 187 -19.78 6.42 4.98
N ASP A 188 -20.79 5.79 5.56
CA ASP A 188 -22.14 5.83 5.01
C ASP A 188 -22.52 7.32 4.83
N GLU A 189 -22.88 7.71 3.60
CA GLU A 189 -23.32 9.08 3.27
C GLU A 189 -24.48 9.56 4.17
N ARG A 190 -25.21 8.62 4.80
CA ARG A 190 -26.29 8.87 5.76
C ARG A 190 -25.80 9.12 7.20
N ALA A 191 -24.58 8.76 7.52
CA ALA A 191 -24.01 8.82 8.89
C ALA A 191 -23.17 10.07 9.12
N GLY A 192 -23.34 11.15 8.43
CA GLY A 192 -22.62 12.44 8.57
C GLY A 192 -21.23 12.26 9.18
N CYS A 193 -20.18 12.70 8.56
CA CYS A 193 -18.75 12.54 8.87
C CYS A 193 -18.43 12.38 10.37
N TYR A 194 -18.49 11.17 10.87
CA TYR A 194 -17.89 10.82 12.15
C TYR A 194 -16.49 10.31 11.87
N GLY A 195 -15.51 11.20 11.98
CA GLY A 195 -14.12 10.79 11.99
C GLY A 195 -13.90 9.81 13.14
N VAL A 196 -13.78 8.53 12.83
CA VAL A 196 -13.23 7.55 13.76
C VAL A 196 -11.74 7.86 13.86
N PRO A 197 -11.19 8.16 15.05
CA PRO A 197 -9.76 8.32 15.18
C PRO A 197 -9.12 6.98 14.80
N VAL A 198 -8.37 6.95 13.70
CA VAL A 198 -7.46 5.86 13.45
C VAL A 198 -6.49 5.89 14.63
N ALA A 199 -6.47 4.80 15.42
CA ALA A 199 -5.55 4.68 16.54
C ALA A 199 -4.14 4.87 16.00
N GLY A 200 -3.48 5.94 16.47
CA GLY A 200 -2.09 6.25 16.14
C GLY A 200 -1.14 5.35 16.90
#